data_f237160a248fb22acf692b6be4089079
#
_entry.id   f237160a248fb22acf692b6be4089079
#
_cell.length_a   1.000
_cell.length_b   1.000
_cell.length_c   1.000
_cell.angle_alpha   90.00
_cell.angle_beta   90.00
_cell.angle_gamma   90.00
#
_symmetry.space_group_name_H-M   'P 1'
#
loop_
_entity.id
_entity.type
_entity.pdbx_description
1 polymer ?
#
loop_
_entity_poly.entity_id
_entity_poly.type
_entity_poly.pdbx_seq_one_letter_code
_entity_poly.pdbx_strand_id
1 'polypeptide(L)'
;MKQILSLSVCLLMGLLSACKEQPAQTQSAAMQRFIMNDSENEFYTRFWYQPVAGLGYEEGVNRRDASSIIKVDTKYYVWYTRNTDTQSSWLNADLWYATSVDGLTWTEQGPAVERGGEGAWDAYSVFTCNILVAEGKYYLVYQAKAFNKQRNVVGMAKADSPDGPWEKLPEPILETTADGKYRHENTTGDSQWLDYLEVGSWDSGAVHDPGVIKRGGKYLLYYKAHQIGSKMHADSKIGVAVSDKPEGPYVKHHLNPVMNSGHEVWVWPYKSGIAAIVDWAGPEKGTIQYSEDGINFEVMTTLEDIPPAGGAYIADKFDDPEVGQGFTWGLCHYGRSQWNFLLRFDCDLQLGGEKKLDWSTFPHYSTVRDVMADPERFGLPERKQ
;
A
#
# COMPACT_ATOMS: atom_id res chain seq x y z
N MET A 1 -7.95 -85.52 39.28
CA MET A 1 -7.26 -84.35 39.81
C MET A 1 -6.00 -84.14 38.97
N LYS A 2 -6.02 -83.28 37.98
CA LYS A 2 -4.86 -82.84 37.24
C LYS A 2 -5.00 -81.32 37.04
N GLN A 3 -4.07 -80.61 37.71
CA GLN A 3 -3.93 -79.16 37.57
C GLN A 3 -3.26 -78.85 36.20
N ILE A 4 -3.84 -77.96 35.46
CA ILE A 4 -3.25 -77.41 34.24
C ILE A 4 -2.68 -76.03 34.59
N LEU A 5 -1.34 -75.93 34.55
CA LEU A 5 -0.61 -74.66 34.63
C LEU A 5 -0.74 -73.93 33.29
N SER A 6 -1.30 -72.72 33.33
CA SER A 6 -1.33 -71.82 32.22
C SER A 6 -0.10 -70.93 32.28
N LEU A 7 0.81 -71.04 31.30
CA LEU A 7 1.95 -70.14 31.09
C LEU A 7 1.51 -68.94 30.29
N SER A 8 1.43 -67.78 30.92
CA SER A 8 1.26 -66.50 30.21
C SER A 8 2.62 -65.99 29.72
N VAL A 9 2.84 -66.03 28.43
CA VAL A 9 3.98 -65.38 27.78
C VAL A 9 3.62 -63.92 27.51
N CYS A 10 4.19 -62.99 28.30
CA CYS A 10 4.16 -61.58 28.02
C CYS A 10 5.16 -61.25 26.90
N LEU A 11 4.64 -60.93 25.72
CA LEU A 11 5.41 -60.42 24.58
C LEU A 11 5.66 -58.90 24.82
N LEU A 12 6.84 -58.56 25.31
CA LEU A 12 7.31 -57.13 25.38
C LEU A 12 7.70 -56.71 23.95
N MET A 13 6.79 -56.04 23.23
CA MET A 13 7.14 -55.31 22.01
C MET A 13 7.84 -54.01 22.44
N GLY A 14 9.16 -54.00 22.37
CA GLY A 14 9.96 -52.80 22.48
C GLY A 14 9.72 -51.90 21.28
N LEU A 15 8.98 -50.81 21.45
CA LEU A 15 8.92 -49.70 20.53
C LEU A 15 10.28 -49.00 20.51
N LEU A 16 11.18 -49.43 19.63
CA LEU A 16 12.34 -48.62 19.23
C LEU A 16 11.82 -47.46 18.42
N SER A 17 11.54 -46.37 19.12
CA SER A 17 11.34 -45.04 18.47
C SER A 17 12.70 -44.66 17.91
N ALA A 18 12.91 -44.89 16.62
CA ALA A 18 14.06 -44.37 15.89
C ALA A 18 13.93 -42.83 15.90
N CYS A 19 14.64 -42.17 16.82
CA CYS A 19 14.93 -40.75 16.66
C CYS A 19 15.65 -40.62 15.32
N LYS A 20 14.95 -40.16 14.33
CA LYS A 20 15.57 -39.65 13.11
C LYS A 20 16.42 -38.45 13.58
N GLU A 21 17.73 -38.61 13.63
CA GLU A 21 18.63 -37.49 13.77
C GLU A 21 18.29 -36.50 12.63
N GLN A 22 17.79 -35.33 13.00
CA GLN A 22 17.68 -34.24 12.04
C GLN A 22 19.09 -33.93 11.54
N PRO A 23 19.31 -33.80 10.22
CA PRO A 23 20.61 -33.41 9.71
C PRO A 23 21.06 -32.13 10.42
N ALA A 24 22.34 -32.12 10.88
CA ALA A 24 22.87 -30.96 11.55
C ALA A 24 22.67 -29.71 10.70
N GLN A 25 22.06 -28.69 11.29
CA GLN A 25 21.84 -27.43 10.64
C GLN A 25 23.20 -26.78 10.33
N THR A 26 23.52 -26.60 9.03
CA THR A 26 24.82 -26.08 8.59
C THR A 26 24.87 -24.56 8.55
N GLN A 27 23.71 -23.88 8.60
CA GLN A 27 23.58 -22.41 8.55
C GLN A 27 22.59 -21.94 9.63
N SER A 28 22.82 -20.75 10.17
CA SER A 28 21.85 -20.11 11.05
C SER A 28 20.58 -19.73 10.29
N ALA A 29 19.46 -19.56 11.00
CA ALA A 29 18.22 -19.03 10.40
C ALA A 29 18.41 -17.63 9.80
N ALA A 30 19.32 -16.82 10.33
CA ALA A 30 19.66 -15.53 9.76
C ALA A 30 20.39 -15.68 8.43
N MET A 31 21.36 -16.60 8.36
CA MET A 31 22.10 -16.85 7.11
C MET A 31 21.22 -17.44 6.01
N GLN A 32 20.20 -18.23 6.37
CA GLN A 32 19.24 -18.77 5.40
C GLN A 32 18.33 -17.67 4.78
N ARG A 33 18.20 -16.55 5.47
CA ARG A 33 17.44 -15.37 5.01
C ARG A 33 18.33 -14.22 4.55
N PHE A 34 19.63 -14.49 4.37
CA PHE A 34 20.57 -13.47 3.93
C PHE A 34 20.26 -13.04 2.49
N ILE A 35 20.15 -11.73 2.28
CA ILE A 35 19.89 -11.12 0.98
C ILE A 35 21.03 -10.13 0.70
N MET A 36 21.62 -10.24 -0.49
CA MET A 36 22.57 -9.22 -0.99
C MET A 36 21.78 -8.05 -1.58
N ASN A 37 22.00 -6.86 -1.04
CA ASN A 37 21.48 -5.63 -1.58
C ASN A 37 22.55 -4.94 -2.43
N ASP A 38 22.72 -5.41 -3.65
CA ASP A 38 23.69 -4.92 -4.60
C ASP A 38 23.11 -4.86 -6.01
N SER A 39 23.95 -4.51 -6.99
CA SER A 39 23.52 -4.39 -8.39
C SER A 39 23.07 -5.69 -9.05
N GLU A 40 23.39 -6.85 -8.48
CA GLU A 40 22.97 -8.15 -8.98
C GLU A 40 21.57 -8.54 -8.49
N ASN A 41 21.08 -7.91 -7.41
CA ASN A 41 19.72 -8.11 -6.94
C ASN A 41 18.74 -7.25 -7.76
N GLU A 42 17.97 -7.89 -8.61
CA GLU A 42 17.02 -7.23 -9.51
C GLU A 42 15.91 -6.43 -8.79
N PHE A 43 15.63 -6.74 -7.53
CA PHE A 43 14.67 -6.00 -6.70
C PHE A 43 15.32 -4.83 -5.95
N TYR A 44 16.65 -4.74 -5.90
CA TYR A 44 17.31 -3.64 -5.20
C TYR A 44 17.32 -2.38 -6.05
N THR A 45 16.89 -1.27 -5.43
CA THR A 45 16.93 0.07 -6.03
C THR A 45 17.18 1.12 -4.98
N ARG A 46 17.43 2.34 -5.44
CA ARG A 46 17.40 3.58 -4.67
C ARG A 46 16.42 4.53 -5.32
N PHE A 47 16.09 5.58 -4.62
CA PHE A 47 15.16 6.60 -5.10
C PHE A 47 15.83 7.96 -5.13
N TRP A 48 15.53 8.73 -6.18
CA TRP A 48 15.89 10.13 -6.25
C TRP A 48 14.67 10.97 -6.23
N TYR A 49 14.78 12.13 -5.61
CA TYR A 49 13.70 13.06 -5.51
C TYR A 49 14.00 14.32 -6.28
N GLN A 50 13.03 14.84 -7.01
CA GLN A 50 13.08 16.12 -7.68
C GLN A 50 11.77 16.87 -7.53
N PRO A 51 11.82 18.23 -7.54
CA PRO A 51 10.62 19.03 -7.47
C PRO A 51 9.78 18.85 -8.74
N VAL A 52 8.47 19.04 -8.60
CA VAL A 52 7.52 19.15 -9.71
C VAL A 52 6.86 20.52 -9.69
N ALA A 53 6.64 21.09 -10.88
CA ALA A 53 5.89 22.32 -11.00
C ALA A 53 4.39 22.04 -10.87
N GLY A 54 3.62 22.94 -10.27
CA GLY A 54 2.17 22.89 -10.14
C GLY A 54 1.62 22.04 -8.98
N LEU A 55 2.40 21.11 -8.43
CA LEU A 55 2.02 20.29 -7.28
C LEU A 55 3.03 20.38 -6.11
N GLY A 56 4.00 21.28 -6.22
CA GLY A 56 4.98 21.56 -5.19
C GLY A 56 4.40 22.20 -3.93
N TYR A 57 5.27 22.65 -3.05
CA TYR A 57 4.88 23.29 -1.79
C TYR A 57 4.04 24.55 -2.04
N GLU A 58 2.95 24.64 -1.29
CA GLU A 58 2.07 25.81 -1.24
C GLU A 58 1.53 25.95 0.18
N GLU A 59 1.77 27.10 0.82
CA GLU A 59 1.23 27.36 2.14
C GLU A 59 -0.30 27.42 2.10
N GLY A 60 -0.95 26.72 3.01
CA GLY A 60 -2.41 26.65 3.06
C GLY A 60 -3.00 25.48 2.27
N VAL A 61 -2.19 24.66 1.60
CA VAL A 61 -2.67 23.53 0.80
C VAL A 61 -1.90 22.26 1.13
N ASN A 62 -2.63 21.20 1.41
CA ASN A 62 -2.10 19.84 1.49
C ASN A 62 -2.38 19.07 0.20
N ARG A 63 -1.34 18.42 -0.34
CA ARG A 63 -1.40 17.45 -1.44
C ARG A 63 -0.64 16.22 -1.03
N ARG A 64 -1.30 15.07 -0.93
CA ARG A 64 -0.68 13.83 -0.44
C ARG A 64 -1.29 12.59 -1.07
N ASP A 65 -0.68 11.44 -0.83
CA ASP A 65 -1.18 10.11 -1.19
C ASP A 65 -1.52 10.01 -2.69
N ALA A 66 -0.50 10.22 -3.52
CA ALA A 66 -0.64 10.12 -4.97
C ALA A 66 -1.07 8.71 -5.39
N SER A 67 -2.08 8.59 -6.23
CA SER A 67 -2.46 7.34 -6.89
C SER A 67 -1.34 6.83 -7.80
N SER A 68 -1.43 5.60 -8.27
CA SER A 68 -0.69 5.18 -9.46
C SER A 68 -0.96 6.18 -10.60
N ILE A 69 0.08 6.46 -11.39
CA ILE A 69 -0.01 7.37 -12.54
C ILE A 69 -0.39 6.54 -13.76
N ILE A 70 -1.35 7.02 -14.53
CA ILE A 70 -1.69 6.44 -15.84
C ILE A 70 -1.37 7.42 -16.96
N LYS A 71 -1.22 6.88 -18.16
CA LYS A 71 -1.08 7.68 -19.38
C LYS A 71 -2.25 7.41 -20.32
N VAL A 72 -2.95 8.45 -20.69
CA VAL A 72 -4.04 8.40 -21.68
C VAL A 72 -3.68 9.34 -22.82
N ASP A 73 -3.55 8.79 -24.01
CA ASP A 73 -3.02 9.49 -25.19
C ASP A 73 -1.64 10.09 -24.92
N THR A 74 -1.53 11.40 -24.86
CA THR A 74 -0.27 12.13 -24.63
C THR A 74 -0.12 12.68 -23.21
N LYS A 75 -1.10 12.45 -22.34
CA LYS A 75 -1.15 13.03 -20.99
C LYS A 75 -1.00 11.97 -19.91
N TYR A 76 -0.23 12.28 -18.89
CA TYR A 76 -0.23 11.60 -17.61
C TYR A 76 -1.33 12.16 -16.71
N TYR A 77 -1.94 11.30 -15.92
CA TYR A 77 -2.97 11.62 -14.93
C TYR A 77 -2.54 11.08 -13.57
N VAL A 78 -2.77 11.87 -12.53
CA VAL A 78 -2.60 11.47 -11.13
C VAL A 78 -3.76 12.01 -10.30
N TRP A 79 -4.25 11.20 -9.37
CA TRP A 79 -5.22 11.61 -8.36
C TRP A 79 -4.55 11.61 -6.98
N TYR A 80 -4.99 12.49 -6.11
CA TYR A 80 -4.38 12.63 -4.79
C TYR A 80 -5.35 13.27 -3.80
N THR A 81 -5.07 13.06 -2.52
CA THR A 81 -5.76 13.70 -1.41
C THR A 81 -5.39 15.19 -1.36
N ARG A 82 -6.41 16.05 -1.29
CA ARG A 82 -6.20 17.49 -1.14
C ARG A 82 -7.15 18.09 -0.11
N ASN A 83 -6.60 18.94 0.77
CA ASN A 83 -7.36 19.78 1.67
C ASN A 83 -6.63 21.09 1.98
N THR A 84 -7.29 21.96 2.76
CA THR A 84 -6.75 23.22 3.31
C THR A 84 -6.86 23.24 4.83
N ASP A 85 -7.00 22.07 5.46
CA ASP A 85 -7.18 21.92 6.89
C ASP A 85 -5.85 22.10 7.63
N THR A 86 -5.82 23.00 8.62
CA THR A 86 -4.65 23.28 9.44
C THR A 86 -4.44 22.30 10.58
N GLN A 87 -5.42 21.45 10.85
CA GLN A 87 -5.39 20.50 11.95
C GLN A 87 -5.01 19.09 11.49
N SER A 88 -5.31 18.79 10.22
CA SER A 88 -5.05 17.47 9.65
C SER A 88 -4.81 17.55 8.15
N SER A 89 -3.77 16.89 7.67
CA SER A 89 -3.48 16.82 6.23
C SER A 89 -4.32 15.77 5.48
N TRP A 90 -5.15 15.00 6.15
CA TRP A 90 -5.92 13.88 5.57
C TRP A 90 -7.40 13.86 5.95
N LEU A 91 -7.85 14.69 6.91
CA LEU A 91 -9.26 14.89 7.23
C LEU A 91 -9.82 16.11 6.50
N ASN A 92 -11.15 16.20 6.38
CA ASN A 92 -11.82 17.22 5.59
C ASN A 92 -11.29 17.33 4.14
N ALA A 93 -10.89 16.19 3.59
CA ALA A 93 -10.22 16.10 2.30
C ALA A 93 -11.16 15.60 1.21
N ASP A 94 -10.85 16.02 -0.02
CA ASP A 94 -11.45 15.56 -1.26
C ASP A 94 -10.35 15.01 -2.18
N LEU A 95 -10.72 14.18 -3.15
CA LEU A 95 -9.78 13.74 -4.17
C LEU A 95 -9.75 14.74 -5.31
N TRP A 96 -8.56 15.20 -5.61
CA TRP A 96 -8.27 16.07 -6.75
C TRP A 96 -7.44 15.33 -7.78
N TYR A 97 -7.33 15.89 -8.97
CA TYR A 97 -6.46 15.35 -10.00
C TYR A 97 -5.67 16.42 -10.74
N ALA A 98 -4.57 15.99 -11.31
CA ALA A 98 -3.73 16.81 -12.17
C ALA A 98 -3.28 16.04 -13.41
N THR A 99 -2.92 16.78 -14.46
CA THR A 99 -2.42 16.24 -15.71
C THR A 99 -1.05 16.83 -16.05
N SER A 100 -0.25 16.04 -16.79
CA SER A 100 1.07 16.46 -17.27
C SER A 100 1.38 15.82 -18.62
N VAL A 101 2.21 16.44 -19.43
CA VAL A 101 2.73 15.85 -20.67
C VAL A 101 4.14 15.28 -20.50
N ASP A 102 4.85 15.64 -19.44
CA ASP A 102 6.26 15.31 -19.21
C ASP A 102 6.52 14.64 -17.84
N GLY A 103 5.51 14.57 -16.95
CA GLY A 103 5.63 14.05 -15.58
C GLY A 103 6.42 14.95 -14.63
N LEU A 104 6.73 16.19 -15.04
CA LEU A 104 7.47 17.19 -14.26
C LEU A 104 6.67 18.47 -14.05
N THR A 105 5.92 18.88 -15.08
CA THR A 105 5.05 20.05 -15.04
C THR A 105 3.60 19.58 -15.01
N TRP A 106 2.92 19.81 -13.91
CA TRP A 106 1.55 19.37 -13.67
C TRP A 106 0.59 20.55 -13.65
N THR A 107 -0.59 20.33 -14.20
CA THR A 107 -1.71 21.28 -14.11
C THR A 107 -2.81 20.66 -13.27
N GLU A 108 -3.10 21.29 -12.13
CA GLU A 108 -4.22 20.90 -11.26
C GLU A 108 -5.54 21.19 -11.98
N GLN A 109 -6.42 20.20 -12.10
CA GLN A 109 -7.66 20.30 -12.87
C GLN A 109 -8.87 20.59 -11.98
N GLY A 110 -8.84 20.10 -10.73
CA GLY A 110 -9.93 20.29 -9.78
C GLY A 110 -10.30 19.01 -9.03
N PRO A 111 -11.43 19.01 -8.29
CA PRO A 111 -11.91 17.84 -7.59
C PRO A 111 -12.39 16.76 -8.57
N ALA A 112 -12.00 15.51 -8.29
CA ALA A 112 -12.50 14.32 -8.98
C ALA A 112 -13.61 13.64 -8.16
N VAL A 113 -13.36 13.40 -6.87
CA VAL A 113 -14.34 12.81 -5.96
C VAL A 113 -14.43 13.67 -4.70
N GLU A 114 -15.57 14.30 -4.49
CA GLU A 114 -15.84 15.09 -3.31
C GLU A 114 -16.48 14.23 -2.21
N ARG A 115 -16.33 14.68 -0.96
CA ARG A 115 -17.04 14.10 0.19
C ARG A 115 -18.54 14.07 -0.04
N GLY A 116 -19.21 13.13 0.59
CA GLY A 116 -20.68 13.05 0.59
C GLY A 116 -21.32 14.16 1.41
N GLY A 117 -22.62 14.34 1.22
CA GLY A 117 -23.43 15.22 2.04
C GLY A 117 -23.56 14.73 3.49
N GLU A 118 -24.21 15.53 4.32
CA GLU A 118 -24.45 15.18 5.73
C GLU A 118 -25.13 13.81 5.86
N GLY A 119 -24.57 12.96 6.72
CA GLY A 119 -25.06 11.60 6.99
C GLY A 119 -24.53 10.52 6.03
N ALA A 120 -23.83 10.90 4.96
CA ALA A 120 -23.19 9.92 4.06
C ALA A 120 -22.03 9.20 4.78
N TRP A 121 -21.76 7.99 4.32
CA TRP A 121 -20.67 7.16 4.86
C TRP A 121 -19.27 7.72 4.57
N ASP A 122 -19.15 8.64 3.62
CA ASP A 122 -17.92 9.33 3.21
C ASP A 122 -17.96 10.87 3.47
N ALA A 123 -18.89 11.32 4.32
CA ALA A 123 -19.13 12.75 4.53
C ALA A 123 -18.00 13.51 5.23
N TYR A 124 -17.12 12.82 5.98
CA TYR A 124 -16.05 13.48 6.73
C TYR A 124 -14.78 13.63 5.92
N SER A 125 -14.39 12.60 5.18
CA SER A 125 -13.20 12.65 4.33
C SER A 125 -13.23 11.57 3.28
N VAL A 126 -12.76 11.88 2.07
CA VAL A 126 -12.35 10.94 1.03
C VAL A 126 -10.88 11.21 0.72
N PHE A 127 -10.04 10.21 0.83
CA PHE A 127 -8.59 10.36 0.79
C PHE A 127 -7.87 9.06 0.42
N THR A 128 -6.58 9.11 0.23
CA THR A 128 -5.71 7.99 -0.16
C THR A 128 -6.36 7.11 -1.22
N CYS A 129 -6.19 7.51 -2.47
CA CYS A 129 -6.84 6.83 -3.59
C CYS A 129 -5.86 6.03 -4.45
N ASN A 130 -6.42 5.12 -5.24
CA ASN A 130 -5.71 4.48 -6.35
C ASN A 130 -6.62 4.36 -7.57
N ILE A 131 -6.03 4.30 -8.75
CA ILE A 131 -6.74 4.18 -10.02
C ILE A 131 -6.73 2.74 -10.53
N LEU A 132 -7.85 2.29 -11.09
CA LEU A 132 -7.99 1.09 -11.89
C LEU A 132 -8.55 1.48 -13.26
N VAL A 133 -7.97 0.95 -14.32
CA VAL A 133 -8.51 1.05 -15.68
C VAL A 133 -8.94 -0.35 -16.12
N ALA A 134 -10.21 -0.52 -16.42
CA ALA A 134 -10.76 -1.81 -16.80
C ALA A 134 -12.03 -1.65 -17.63
N GLU A 135 -12.26 -2.56 -18.57
CA GLU A 135 -13.49 -2.63 -19.36
C GLU A 135 -13.88 -1.30 -20.05
N GLY A 136 -12.87 -0.51 -20.45
CA GLY A 136 -13.06 0.79 -21.09
C GLY A 136 -13.49 1.91 -20.17
N LYS A 137 -13.39 1.71 -18.85
CA LYS A 137 -13.75 2.68 -17.81
C LYS A 137 -12.60 2.92 -16.83
N TYR A 138 -12.76 3.96 -16.04
CA TYR A 138 -11.84 4.38 -14.98
C TYR A 138 -12.54 4.22 -13.63
N TYR A 139 -11.82 3.71 -12.64
CA TYR A 139 -12.33 3.47 -11.29
C TYR A 139 -11.34 4.03 -10.28
N LEU A 140 -11.77 4.96 -9.45
CA LEU A 140 -11.03 5.43 -8.29
C LEU A 140 -11.47 4.63 -7.08
N VAL A 141 -10.58 3.83 -6.51
CA VAL A 141 -10.76 3.24 -5.18
C VAL A 141 -10.15 4.19 -4.16
N TYR A 142 -10.82 4.41 -3.05
CA TYR A 142 -10.39 5.40 -2.06
C TYR A 142 -10.81 5.02 -0.66
N GLN A 143 -10.05 5.52 0.29
CA GLN A 143 -10.42 5.45 1.70
C GLN A 143 -11.44 6.53 2.02
N ALA A 144 -12.41 6.18 2.85
CA ALA A 144 -13.43 7.13 3.29
C ALA A 144 -13.77 6.99 4.76
N LYS A 145 -14.29 8.08 5.33
CA LYS A 145 -14.69 8.16 6.72
C LYS A 145 -15.95 9.01 6.85
N ALA A 146 -16.92 8.50 7.62
CA ALA A 146 -18.08 9.27 8.08
C ALA A 146 -17.73 10.11 9.31
N PHE A 147 -18.50 11.19 9.54
CA PHE A 147 -18.43 11.92 10.80
C PHE A 147 -18.75 11.01 11.99
N ASN A 148 -18.01 11.21 13.08
CA ASN A 148 -18.21 10.47 14.33
C ASN A 148 -18.15 8.94 14.18
N LYS A 149 -17.34 8.43 13.25
CA LYS A 149 -17.07 7.01 13.11
C LYS A 149 -15.60 6.73 13.30
N GLN A 150 -15.28 5.67 14.01
CA GLN A 150 -13.90 5.23 14.23
C GLN A 150 -13.36 4.47 13.00
N ARG A 151 -14.21 3.67 12.36
CA ARG A 151 -13.80 2.79 11.27
C ARG A 151 -13.74 3.54 9.96
N ASN A 152 -12.66 3.31 9.23
CA ASN A 152 -12.55 3.70 7.85
C ASN A 152 -13.06 2.55 6.97
N VAL A 153 -13.50 2.90 5.78
CA VAL A 153 -13.99 1.96 4.75
C VAL A 153 -13.34 2.30 3.40
N VAL A 154 -13.43 1.39 2.44
CA VAL A 154 -12.98 1.64 1.08
C VAL A 154 -14.18 1.85 0.17
N GLY A 155 -14.20 2.97 -0.53
CA GLY A 155 -15.19 3.31 -1.54
C GLY A 155 -14.66 3.21 -2.96
N MET A 156 -15.55 3.41 -3.91
CA MET A 156 -15.21 3.45 -5.34
C MET A 156 -16.07 4.48 -6.06
N ALA A 157 -15.44 5.20 -6.99
CA ALA A 157 -16.11 6.00 -8.00
C ALA A 157 -15.69 5.56 -9.39
N LYS A 158 -16.56 5.69 -10.39
CA LYS A 158 -16.32 5.30 -11.78
C LYS A 158 -16.58 6.44 -12.74
N ALA A 159 -15.91 6.40 -13.90
CA ALA A 159 -16.11 7.36 -14.98
C ALA A 159 -15.80 6.70 -16.34
N ASP A 160 -16.37 7.27 -17.41
CA ASP A 160 -16.06 6.89 -18.79
C ASP A 160 -14.82 7.62 -19.35
N SER A 161 -14.35 8.66 -18.65
CA SER A 161 -13.16 9.44 -18.96
C SER A 161 -12.32 9.66 -17.72
N PRO A 162 -10.98 9.77 -17.84
CA PRO A 162 -10.12 10.10 -16.68
C PRO A 162 -10.41 11.51 -16.12
N ASP A 163 -10.99 12.38 -16.92
CA ASP A 163 -11.46 13.71 -16.51
C ASP A 163 -12.83 13.69 -15.80
N GLY A 164 -13.49 12.54 -15.73
CA GLY A 164 -14.84 12.39 -15.18
C GLY A 164 -15.95 12.66 -16.22
N PRO A 165 -17.18 12.98 -15.79
CA PRO A 165 -17.61 13.09 -14.40
C PRO A 165 -17.54 11.76 -13.66
N TRP A 166 -17.17 11.81 -12.37
CA TRP A 166 -17.04 10.65 -11.50
C TRP A 166 -18.34 10.36 -10.76
N GLU A 167 -18.82 9.13 -10.84
CA GLU A 167 -20.00 8.62 -10.16
C GLU A 167 -19.58 7.70 -9.02
N LYS A 168 -19.85 8.09 -7.77
CA LYS A 168 -19.59 7.25 -6.58
C LYS A 168 -20.54 6.06 -6.55
N LEU A 169 -20.02 4.89 -6.18
CA LEU A 169 -20.88 3.77 -5.81
C LEU A 169 -21.65 4.11 -4.52
N PRO A 170 -22.90 3.62 -4.39
CA PRO A 170 -23.77 4.01 -3.27
C PRO A 170 -23.27 3.49 -1.91
N GLU A 171 -22.54 2.37 -1.91
CA GLU A 171 -22.04 1.70 -0.72
C GLU A 171 -20.54 1.47 -0.79
N PRO A 172 -19.84 1.33 0.35
CA PRO A 172 -18.45 0.91 0.38
C PRO A 172 -18.25 -0.45 -0.32
N ILE A 173 -17.10 -0.62 -0.99
CA ILE A 173 -16.72 -1.89 -1.61
C ILE A 173 -15.96 -2.81 -0.68
N LEU A 174 -15.44 -2.28 0.43
CA LEU A 174 -14.76 -3.04 1.49
C LEU A 174 -14.96 -2.36 2.84
N GLU A 175 -15.33 -3.17 3.83
CA GLU A 175 -15.53 -2.77 5.20
C GLU A 175 -14.67 -3.61 6.16
N THR A 176 -14.56 -3.18 7.41
CA THR A 176 -13.92 -3.96 8.47
C THR A 176 -14.65 -5.29 8.72
N THR A 177 -13.96 -6.27 9.29
CA THR A 177 -14.64 -7.46 9.84
C THR A 177 -15.36 -7.05 11.13
N ALA A 178 -16.68 -7.28 11.18
CA ALA A 178 -17.56 -6.76 12.21
C ALA A 178 -17.63 -7.66 13.47
N ASP A 179 -16.46 -8.17 13.91
CA ASP A 179 -16.33 -9.08 15.06
C ASP A 179 -15.60 -8.44 16.26
N GLY A 180 -15.20 -7.17 16.14
CA GLY A 180 -14.63 -6.37 17.21
C GLY A 180 -15.53 -5.21 17.59
N LYS A 181 -15.35 -4.64 18.79
CA LYS A 181 -16.24 -3.62 19.33
C LYS A 181 -15.51 -2.53 20.09
N TYR A 182 -15.65 -1.29 19.62
CA TYR A 182 -15.26 -0.11 20.40
C TYR A 182 -16.29 0.15 21.54
N ARG A 183 -15.83 0.76 22.63
CA ARG A 183 -16.73 1.21 23.70
C ARG A 183 -17.59 2.38 23.22
N HIS A 184 -17.01 3.24 22.40
CA HIS A 184 -17.64 4.42 21.82
C HIS A 184 -17.42 4.45 20.30
N GLU A 185 -18.34 3.86 19.53
CA GLU A 185 -18.27 3.78 18.06
C GLU A 185 -18.38 5.14 17.35
N ASN A 186 -18.99 6.12 18.01
CA ASN A 186 -19.36 7.40 17.41
C ASN A 186 -18.45 8.55 17.82
N THR A 187 -17.14 8.29 17.95
CA THR A 187 -16.19 9.31 18.35
C THR A 187 -15.08 9.44 17.31
N THR A 188 -14.53 10.64 17.16
CA THR A 188 -13.39 10.94 16.30
C THR A 188 -12.18 11.27 17.17
N GLY A 189 -11.04 10.65 16.92
CA GLY A 189 -9.78 10.97 17.59
C GLY A 189 -8.92 9.73 17.85
N ASP A 190 -7.61 9.90 17.72
CA ASP A 190 -6.65 8.81 17.78
C ASP A 190 -6.55 8.15 19.16
N SER A 191 -6.85 8.86 20.23
CA SER A 191 -6.79 8.31 21.60
C SER A 191 -7.82 7.22 21.90
N GLN A 192 -8.83 7.08 21.06
CA GLN A 192 -9.95 6.16 21.27
C GLN A 192 -9.76 4.78 20.68
N TRP A 193 -8.73 4.57 19.87
CA TRP A 193 -8.35 3.25 19.34
C TRP A 193 -8.11 2.22 20.44
N LEU A 194 -7.75 2.68 21.64
CA LEU A 194 -7.49 1.85 22.79
C LEU A 194 -8.72 1.69 23.73
N ASP A 195 -9.83 2.36 23.44
CA ASP A 195 -11.06 2.23 24.24
C ASP A 195 -12.05 1.26 23.58
N TYR A 196 -11.89 -0.02 23.89
CA TYR A 196 -12.62 -1.11 23.28
C TYR A 196 -13.24 -2.07 24.29
N LEU A 197 -14.21 -2.84 23.84
CA LEU A 197 -14.83 -3.94 24.57
C LEU A 197 -14.36 -5.31 24.03
N GLU A 198 -14.21 -5.41 22.71
CA GLU A 198 -13.81 -6.64 22.02
C GLU A 198 -12.81 -6.29 20.91
N VAL A 199 -11.72 -7.08 20.83
CA VAL A 199 -10.62 -6.82 19.90
C VAL A 199 -10.99 -7.24 18.47
N GLY A 200 -11.64 -8.38 18.28
CA GLY A 200 -11.99 -8.92 16.98
C GLY A 200 -10.81 -9.44 16.14
N SER A 201 -11.06 -9.63 14.86
CA SER A 201 -10.07 -10.06 13.86
C SER A 201 -9.02 -8.99 13.59
N TRP A 202 -7.97 -9.36 12.87
CA TRP A 202 -6.84 -8.51 12.50
C TRP A 202 -7.23 -7.19 11.77
N ASP A 203 -8.37 -7.18 11.07
CA ASP A 203 -8.92 -6.05 10.31
C ASP A 203 -10.24 -5.50 10.89
N SER A 204 -10.49 -5.74 12.18
CA SER A 204 -11.71 -5.30 12.87
C SER A 204 -11.74 -3.80 13.13
N GLY A 205 -10.58 -3.13 13.21
CA GLY A 205 -10.47 -1.71 13.56
C GLY A 205 -10.66 -0.75 12.41
N ALA A 206 -9.96 -0.98 11.31
CA ALA A 206 -10.05 -0.17 10.11
C ALA A 206 -9.56 -0.93 8.87
N VAL A 207 -10.10 -0.57 7.71
CA VAL A 207 -9.58 -0.91 6.39
C VAL A 207 -9.35 0.39 5.62
N HIS A 208 -8.16 0.55 5.03
CA HIS A 208 -7.75 1.79 4.40
C HIS A 208 -6.59 1.62 3.40
N ASP A 209 -6.18 2.72 2.78
CA ASP A 209 -5.06 2.83 1.84
C ASP A 209 -5.13 1.76 0.74
N PRO A 210 -6.21 1.76 -0.09
CA PRO A 210 -6.42 0.73 -1.08
C PRO A 210 -5.41 0.80 -2.23
N GLY A 211 -4.90 -0.35 -2.65
CA GLY A 211 -4.14 -0.52 -3.88
C GLY A 211 -4.77 -1.59 -4.75
N VAL A 212 -5.02 -1.30 -6.02
CA VAL A 212 -5.70 -2.24 -6.92
C VAL A 212 -4.82 -2.63 -8.10
N ILE A 213 -4.87 -3.90 -8.48
CA ILE A 213 -4.15 -4.44 -9.62
C ILE A 213 -5.01 -5.51 -10.31
N LYS A 214 -4.90 -5.62 -11.63
CA LYS A 214 -5.44 -6.75 -12.38
C LYS A 214 -4.35 -7.80 -12.59
N ARG A 215 -4.58 -9.05 -12.22
CA ARG A 215 -3.63 -10.15 -12.42
C ARG A 215 -4.35 -11.50 -12.53
N GLY A 216 -3.96 -12.31 -13.53
CA GLY A 216 -4.55 -13.62 -13.78
C GLY A 216 -6.06 -13.55 -14.04
N GLY A 217 -6.53 -12.52 -14.73
CA GLY A 217 -7.95 -12.29 -15.02
C GLY A 217 -8.78 -11.88 -13.80
N LYS A 218 -8.16 -11.62 -12.63
CA LYS A 218 -8.83 -11.19 -11.40
C LYS A 218 -8.44 -9.76 -11.04
N TYR A 219 -9.31 -9.10 -10.27
CA TYR A 219 -9.04 -7.81 -9.66
C TYR A 219 -8.68 -8.05 -8.19
N LEU A 220 -7.45 -7.67 -7.82
CA LEU A 220 -6.93 -7.82 -6.47
C LEU A 220 -6.88 -6.44 -5.83
N LEU A 221 -7.68 -6.24 -4.81
CA LEU A 221 -7.72 -5.03 -3.98
C LEU A 221 -6.93 -5.32 -2.71
N TYR A 222 -5.69 -4.82 -2.68
CA TYR A 222 -4.89 -4.82 -1.46
C TYR A 222 -5.31 -3.66 -0.57
N TYR A 223 -5.29 -3.87 0.73
CA TYR A 223 -5.71 -2.86 1.69
C TYR A 223 -4.91 -2.98 2.99
N LYS A 224 -4.57 -1.83 3.55
CA LYS A 224 -4.04 -1.79 4.91
C LYS A 224 -5.18 -2.02 5.89
N ALA A 225 -4.89 -2.73 6.97
CA ALA A 225 -5.81 -2.85 8.08
C ALA A 225 -5.09 -3.02 9.40
N HIS A 226 -5.82 -2.79 10.48
CA HIS A 226 -5.38 -3.09 11.82
C HIS A 226 -6.56 -3.48 12.72
N GLN A 227 -6.22 -4.21 13.76
CA GLN A 227 -7.14 -4.71 14.75
C GLN A 227 -7.54 -3.58 15.72
N ILE A 228 -8.75 -3.62 16.25
CA ILE A 228 -9.15 -2.77 17.39
C ILE A 228 -8.17 -2.99 18.54
N GLY A 229 -7.73 -1.90 19.17
CA GLY A 229 -6.77 -1.93 20.27
C GLY A 229 -5.30 -2.09 19.85
N SER A 230 -5.01 -2.20 18.54
CA SER A 230 -3.63 -2.22 18.06
C SER A 230 -2.96 -0.85 18.24
N LYS A 231 -1.65 -0.87 18.42
CA LYS A 231 -0.83 0.33 18.33
C LYS A 231 -0.65 0.63 16.85
N MET A 232 -1.44 1.54 16.32
CA MET A 232 -1.40 1.99 14.92
C MET A 232 -0.01 1.84 14.28
N HIS A 233 0.14 1.78 13.03
CA HIS A 233 1.38 1.65 12.28
C HIS A 233 2.29 0.46 12.64
N ALA A 234 2.61 0.23 13.92
CA ALA A 234 3.44 -0.91 14.32
C ALA A 234 2.79 -2.27 14.05
N ASP A 235 1.46 -2.31 14.13
CA ASP A 235 0.65 -3.53 14.01
C ASP A 235 -0.14 -3.59 12.70
N SER A 236 0.05 -2.62 11.79
CA SER A 236 -0.59 -2.62 10.47
C SER A 236 -0.16 -3.84 9.65
N LYS A 237 -1.11 -4.37 8.90
CA LYS A 237 -0.95 -5.49 7.98
C LYS A 237 -1.62 -5.16 6.65
N ILE A 238 -1.20 -5.85 5.60
CA ILE A 238 -1.84 -5.76 4.30
C ILE A 238 -2.64 -7.04 4.05
N GLY A 239 -3.89 -6.88 3.68
CA GLY A 239 -4.74 -7.95 3.19
C GLY A 239 -5.07 -7.77 1.72
N VAL A 240 -5.72 -8.77 1.14
CA VAL A 240 -6.24 -8.73 -0.22
C VAL A 240 -7.69 -9.17 -0.25
N ALA A 241 -8.50 -8.47 -1.05
CA ALA A 241 -9.83 -8.89 -1.44
C ALA A 241 -9.86 -9.07 -2.96
N VAL A 242 -10.55 -10.10 -3.43
CA VAL A 242 -10.51 -10.54 -4.83
C VAL A 242 -11.88 -10.44 -5.45
N SER A 243 -11.94 -9.98 -6.70
CA SER A 243 -13.16 -9.93 -7.50
C SER A 243 -12.94 -10.40 -8.93
N ASP A 244 -14.03 -10.88 -9.56
CA ASP A 244 -14.09 -11.18 -11.00
C ASP A 244 -14.45 -9.95 -11.85
N LYS A 245 -14.89 -8.86 -11.21
CA LYS A 245 -15.36 -7.63 -11.86
C LYS A 245 -14.70 -6.40 -11.25
N PRO A 246 -14.49 -5.32 -12.03
CA PRO A 246 -13.86 -4.10 -11.51
C PRO A 246 -14.64 -3.48 -10.34
N GLU A 247 -15.97 -3.50 -10.39
CA GLU A 247 -16.85 -2.92 -9.34
C GLU A 247 -17.09 -3.86 -8.15
N GLY A 248 -16.55 -5.08 -8.17
CA GLY A 248 -16.78 -6.07 -7.13
C GLY A 248 -17.93 -7.05 -7.44
N PRO A 249 -18.45 -7.78 -6.44
CA PRO A 249 -18.07 -7.68 -5.03
C PRO A 249 -16.64 -8.17 -4.77
N TYR A 250 -15.92 -7.45 -3.90
CA TYR A 250 -14.61 -7.84 -3.43
C TYR A 250 -14.72 -8.74 -2.19
N VAL A 251 -14.19 -9.95 -2.28
CA VAL A 251 -14.24 -10.94 -1.20
C VAL A 251 -12.86 -11.05 -0.55
N LYS A 252 -12.77 -10.78 0.75
CA LYS A 252 -11.54 -10.90 1.53
C LYS A 252 -10.97 -12.31 1.42
N HIS A 253 -9.70 -12.44 1.10
CA HIS A 253 -9.06 -13.74 0.95
C HIS A 253 -8.92 -14.44 2.31
N HIS A 254 -9.15 -15.74 2.37
CA HIS A 254 -9.16 -16.50 3.62
C HIS A 254 -7.77 -16.65 4.28
N LEU A 255 -6.69 -16.42 3.53
CA LEU A 255 -5.30 -16.43 4.03
C LEU A 255 -4.82 -15.04 4.51
N ASN A 256 -5.69 -14.04 4.55
CA ASN A 256 -5.32 -12.73 5.07
C ASN A 256 -4.85 -12.77 6.54
N PRO A 257 -3.88 -11.91 6.94
CA PRO A 257 -3.17 -10.94 6.12
C PRO A 257 -2.12 -11.58 5.21
N VAL A 258 -1.86 -10.99 4.04
CA VAL A 258 -0.88 -11.48 3.05
C VAL A 258 0.51 -10.86 3.20
N MET A 259 0.63 -9.70 3.88
CA MET A 259 1.91 -9.10 4.28
C MET A 259 1.85 -8.70 5.74
N ASN A 260 2.92 -8.99 6.48
CA ASN A 260 2.99 -8.77 7.92
C ASN A 260 3.36 -7.35 8.34
N SER A 261 3.32 -6.42 7.41
CA SER A 261 3.76 -5.03 7.58
C SER A 261 3.13 -4.15 6.52
N GLY A 262 3.37 -2.86 6.58
CA GLY A 262 3.00 -1.88 5.58
C GLY A 262 2.08 -0.80 6.12
N HIS A 263 2.27 0.41 5.60
CA HIS A 263 1.40 1.55 5.87
C HIS A 263 0.63 1.93 4.60
N GLU A 264 1.32 2.17 3.50
CA GLU A 264 0.71 2.39 2.19
C GLU A 264 0.83 1.13 1.32
N VAL A 265 -0.08 0.96 0.38
CA VAL A 265 -0.09 -0.21 -0.50
C VAL A 265 0.49 0.12 -1.87
N TRP A 266 1.68 -0.41 -2.14
CA TRP A 266 2.35 -0.30 -3.43
C TRP A 266 2.45 -1.68 -4.06
N VAL A 267 1.69 -1.95 -5.10
CA VAL A 267 1.71 -3.22 -5.81
C VAL A 267 1.79 -3.00 -7.32
N TRP A 268 2.57 -3.84 -7.98
CA TRP A 268 2.70 -3.79 -9.45
C TRP A 268 2.95 -5.18 -10.03
N PRO A 269 2.58 -5.42 -11.30
CA PRO A 269 2.96 -6.65 -11.98
C PRO A 269 4.47 -6.66 -12.18
N TYR A 270 5.10 -7.76 -11.81
CA TYR A 270 6.53 -7.96 -11.97
C TYR A 270 6.80 -9.42 -12.30
N LYS A 271 7.53 -9.68 -13.40
CA LYS A 271 7.64 -11.04 -13.94
C LYS A 271 6.27 -11.69 -14.10
N SER A 272 6.14 -12.97 -13.73
CA SER A 272 4.89 -13.72 -13.73
C SER A 272 3.95 -13.37 -12.57
N GLY A 273 4.45 -12.72 -11.52
CA GLY A 273 3.73 -12.45 -10.28
C GLY A 273 3.48 -10.99 -10.01
N ILE A 274 3.47 -10.65 -8.72
CA ILE A 274 3.21 -9.32 -8.17
C ILE A 274 4.35 -8.96 -7.22
N ALA A 275 4.94 -7.79 -7.40
CA ALA A 275 5.83 -7.20 -6.42
C ALA A 275 5.12 -6.14 -5.60
N ALA A 276 5.62 -5.91 -4.38
CA ALA A 276 5.09 -4.91 -3.46
C ALA A 276 6.23 -4.19 -2.74
N ILE A 277 6.09 -2.88 -2.52
CA ILE A 277 6.88 -2.16 -1.52
C ILE A 277 6.13 -2.18 -0.21
N VAL A 278 6.81 -2.62 0.83
CA VAL A 278 6.36 -2.58 2.23
C VAL A 278 7.10 -1.44 2.91
N ASP A 279 6.40 -0.35 3.12
CA ASP A 279 7.01 0.88 3.59
C ASP A 279 7.39 0.90 5.10
N TRP A 280 7.19 2.01 5.80
CA TRP A 280 7.80 2.25 7.11
C TRP A 280 7.12 1.59 8.33
N ALA A 281 6.03 0.83 8.16
CA ALA A 281 5.30 0.23 9.28
C ALA A 281 5.46 -1.29 9.39
N GLY A 282 5.60 -1.79 10.62
CA GLY A 282 5.63 -3.22 10.94
C GLY A 282 7.03 -3.85 10.94
N PRO A 283 7.12 -5.16 11.23
CA PRO A 283 8.39 -5.88 11.38
C PRO A 283 9.17 -6.10 10.08
N GLU A 284 8.49 -6.09 8.93
CA GLU A 284 9.09 -6.28 7.59
C GLU A 284 9.14 -4.99 6.78
N LYS A 285 9.07 -3.85 7.48
CA LYS A 285 9.15 -2.53 6.85
C LYS A 285 10.47 -2.32 6.10
N GLY A 286 10.42 -1.48 5.07
CA GLY A 286 11.62 -1.16 4.29
C GLY A 286 12.00 -2.29 3.35
N THR A 287 11.05 -3.06 2.82
CA THR A 287 11.33 -4.19 1.93
C THR A 287 10.59 -4.09 0.60
N ILE A 288 11.17 -4.74 -0.42
CA ILE A 288 10.39 -5.19 -1.56
C ILE A 288 10.09 -6.67 -1.36
N GLN A 289 8.84 -7.02 -1.53
CA GLN A 289 8.34 -8.39 -1.47
C GLN A 289 7.80 -8.81 -2.85
N TYR A 290 7.84 -10.10 -3.14
CA TYR A 290 7.36 -10.67 -4.39
C TYR A 290 6.52 -11.92 -4.12
N SER A 291 5.49 -12.11 -4.92
CA SER A 291 4.60 -13.26 -4.88
C SER A 291 4.22 -13.70 -6.29
N GLU A 292 4.30 -14.99 -6.59
CA GLU A 292 3.83 -15.58 -7.85
C GLU A 292 2.28 -15.57 -7.94
N ASP A 293 1.61 -15.73 -6.81
CA ASP A 293 0.15 -15.90 -6.74
C ASP A 293 -0.59 -14.66 -6.20
N GLY A 294 0.15 -13.62 -5.78
CA GLY A 294 -0.41 -12.42 -5.16
C GLY A 294 -0.88 -12.60 -3.71
N ILE A 295 -0.59 -13.75 -3.09
CA ILE A 295 -1.00 -14.11 -1.73
C ILE A 295 0.19 -14.41 -0.83
N ASN A 296 1.13 -15.21 -1.33
CA ASN A 296 2.30 -15.66 -0.60
C ASN A 296 3.51 -14.79 -0.96
N PHE A 297 3.74 -13.73 -0.19
CA PHE A 297 4.83 -12.77 -0.41
C PHE A 297 6.09 -13.16 0.34
N GLU A 298 7.22 -13.10 -0.35
CA GLU A 298 8.57 -13.31 0.20
C GLU A 298 9.38 -12.02 0.11
N VAL A 299 10.21 -11.75 1.12
CA VAL A 299 11.12 -10.60 1.12
C VAL A 299 12.25 -10.83 0.12
N MET A 300 12.39 -9.92 -0.83
CA MET A 300 13.39 -9.99 -1.91
C MET A 300 14.57 -9.06 -1.68
N THR A 301 14.36 -7.93 -1.01
CA THR A 301 15.40 -6.95 -0.69
C THR A 301 14.95 -6.02 0.44
N THR A 302 15.91 -5.30 1.02
CA THR A 302 15.65 -4.19 1.94
C THR A 302 16.00 -2.87 1.25
N LEU A 303 15.25 -1.82 1.57
CA LEU A 303 15.43 -0.47 1.03
C LEU A 303 15.86 0.47 2.16
N GLU A 304 16.79 1.37 1.87
CA GLU A 304 17.25 2.37 2.84
C GLU A 304 16.25 3.52 3.00
N ASP A 305 15.58 3.88 1.91
CA ASP A 305 14.59 4.95 1.85
C ASP A 305 13.46 4.54 0.90
N ILE A 306 12.25 4.95 1.23
CA ILE A 306 11.05 4.65 0.43
C ILE A 306 10.28 5.95 0.23
N PRO A 307 9.87 6.26 -1.00
CA PRO A 307 9.02 7.43 -1.25
C PRO A 307 7.72 7.35 -0.46
N PRO A 308 7.43 8.30 0.45
CA PRO A 308 6.24 8.23 1.28
C PRO A 308 4.95 8.27 0.46
N ALA A 309 4.04 7.33 0.69
CA ALA A 309 2.72 7.22 0.06
C ALA A 309 2.77 7.51 -1.45
N GLY A 310 3.62 6.77 -2.15
CA GLY A 310 3.90 7.04 -3.55
C GLY A 310 2.98 6.30 -4.51
N GLY A 311 2.71 6.96 -5.64
CA GLY A 311 2.08 6.40 -6.81
C GLY A 311 3.05 6.29 -7.97
N ALA A 312 3.37 5.06 -8.39
CA ALA A 312 4.26 4.82 -9.51
C ALA A 312 3.54 4.89 -10.86
N TYR A 313 4.25 5.32 -11.90
CA TYR A 313 3.82 5.11 -13.26
C TYR A 313 4.11 3.67 -13.69
N ILE A 314 3.08 2.86 -13.76
CA ILE A 314 3.14 1.45 -14.13
C ILE A 314 2.32 1.27 -15.40
N ALA A 315 3.01 1.27 -16.54
CA ALA A 315 2.38 1.32 -17.86
C ALA A 315 1.49 0.10 -18.14
N ASP A 316 1.86 -1.06 -17.63
CA ASP A 316 1.19 -2.35 -17.87
C ASP A 316 0.34 -2.84 -16.69
N LYS A 317 0.10 -2.00 -15.68
CA LYS A 317 -0.54 -2.43 -14.42
C LYS A 317 -1.92 -3.08 -14.61
N PHE A 318 -2.66 -2.63 -15.61
CA PHE A 318 -4.05 -3.07 -15.85
C PHE A 318 -4.21 -3.94 -17.10
N ASP A 319 -3.14 -4.17 -17.84
CA ASP A 319 -3.16 -4.96 -19.06
C ASP A 319 -3.06 -6.48 -18.78
N ASP A 320 -2.79 -6.85 -17.52
CA ASP A 320 -2.59 -8.23 -17.06
C ASP A 320 -1.56 -8.99 -17.92
N PRO A 321 -0.34 -8.44 -18.10
CA PRO A 321 0.64 -9.02 -18.98
C PRO A 321 1.17 -10.34 -18.43
N GLU A 322 1.60 -11.24 -19.30
CA GLU A 322 2.29 -12.47 -18.90
C GLU A 322 3.57 -12.15 -18.10
N VAL A 323 4.29 -11.11 -18.51
CA VAL A 323 5.50 -10.61 -17.84
C VAL A 323 5.35 -9.13 -17.51
N GLY A 324 5.16 -8.81 -16.24
CA GLY A 324 5.12 -7.43 -15.75
C GLY A 324 6.51 -6.80 -15.77
N GLN A 325 6.58 -5.54 -16.21
CA GLN A 325 7.85 -4.84 -16.47
C GLN A 325 8.36 -4.02 -15.28
N GLY A 326 7.48 -3.60 -14.37
CA GLY A 326 7.85 -2.70 -13.28
C GLY A 326 7.79 -1.22 -13.66
N PHE A 327 8.56 -0.36 -12.96
CA PHE A 327 8.49 1.08 -13.13
C PHE A 327 9.83 1.78 -12.89
N THR A 328 9.93 3.03 -13.37
CA THR A 328 11.14 3.85 -13.23
C THR A 328 10.90 5.20 -12.55
N TRP A 329 9.66 5.60 -12.33
CA TRP A 329 9.33 6.87 -11.68
C TRP A 329 7.90 6.91 -11.13
N GLY A 330 7.63 7.91 -10.32
CA GLY A 330 6.32 8.20 -9.78
C GLY A 330 6.28 9.49 -9.00
N LEU A 331 5.18 9.74 -8.30
CA LEU A 331 5.03 10.85 -7.37
C LEU A 331 4.85 10.31 -5.95
N CYS A 332 5.38 11.05 -4.98
CA CYS A 332 5.16 10.80 -3.56
C CYS A 332 4.91 12.12 -2.85
N HIS A 333 4.42 12.08 -1.60
CA HIS A 333 4.28 13.31 -0.85
C HIS A 333 5.42 13.52 0.13
N TYR A 334 5.65 14.78 0.49
CA TYR A 334 6.50 15.20 1.57
C TYR A 334 5.84 16.32 2.36
N GLY A 335 6.07 16.36 3.68
CA GLY A 335 5.53 17.38 4.54
C GLY A 335 6.59 18.42 4.95
N ARG A 336 6.27 19.70 4.78
CA ARG A 336 7.02 20.81 5.35
C ARG A 336 6.12 21.59 6.30
N SER A 337 6.53 21.74 7.56
CA SER A 337 5.64 22.24 8.61
C SER A 337 4.39 21.36 8.73
N GLN A 338 3.23 21.91 8.45
CA GLN A 338 1.94 21.19 8.43
C GLN A 338 1.42 20.94 7.01
N TRP A 339 2.10 21.44 5.97
CA TRP A 339 1.65 21.35 4.59
C TRP A 339 2.40 20.27 3.83
N ASN A 340 1.65 19.38 3.18
CA ASN A 340 2.18 18.34 2.33
C ASN A 340 2.13 18.78 0.87
N PHE A 341 3.11 18.34 0.08
CA PHE A 341 3.23 18.61 -1.34
C PHE A 341 3.77 17.37 -2.07
N LEU A 342 3.65 17.34 -3.39
CA LEU A 342 4.13 16.21 -4.17
C LEU A 342 5.55 16.47 -4.70
N LEU A 343 6.33 15.38 -4.73
CA LEU A 343 7.63 15.27 -5.34
C LEU A 343 7.61 14.15 -6.38
N ARG A 344 8.44 14.27 -7.40
CA ARG A 344 8.77 13.15 -8.25
C ARG A 344 9.90 12.35 -7.62
N PHE A 345 9.79 11.04 -7.65
CA PHE A 345 10.89 10.10 -7.46
C PHE A 345 11.21 9.38 -8.77
N ASP A 346 12.47 9.05 -8.96
CA ASP A 346 12.96 8.19 -10.04
C ASP A 346 13.70 7.00 -9.41
N CYS A 347 13.66 5.83 -10.07
CA CYS A 347 14.28 4.57 -9.63
C CYS A 347 14.55 3.66 -10.83
N ASP A 348 15.02 2.43 -10.60
CA ASP A 348 15.28 1.44 -11.64
C ASP A 348 14.70 0.05 -11.31
N LEU A 349 13.40 -0.01 -11.03
CA LEU A 349 12.65 -1.25 -10.79
C LEU A 349 12.01 -1.82 -12.06
N GLN A 350 12.58 -1.54 -13.24
CA GLN A 350 12.08 -2.06 -14.50
C GLN A 350 12.92 -3.26 -14.97
N LEU A 351 12.24 -4.33 -15.41
CA LEU A 351 12.88 -5.47 -16.07
C LEU A 351 13.48 -5.07 -17.41
N GLY A 352 14.62 -5.69 -17.77
CA GLY A 352 15.27 -5.49 -19.05
C GLY A 352 15.98 -4.16 -19.23
N GLY A 353 16.11 -3.37 -18.16
CA GLY A 353 17.04 -2.23 -18.14
C GLY A 353 18.45 -2.73 -18.37
N GLU A 354 19.15 -2.23 -19.41
CA GLU A 354 20.48 -2.69 -19.80
C GLU A 354 21.54 -2.53 -18.70
N LYS A 355 21.30 -1.70 -17.72
CA LYS A 355 22.09 -1.55 -16.48
C LYS A 355 21.24 -0.94 -15.40
N LYS A 356 21.37 -1.47 -14.21
CA LYS A 356 21.09 -0.72 -13.00
C LYS A 356 21.86 0.60 -13.05
N LEU A 357 21.20 1.69 -12.70
CA LEU A 357 21.77 3.02 -12.78
C LEU A 357 23.08 3.10 -11.98
N ASP A 358 24.08 3.77 -12.54
CA ASP A 358 25.30 4.06 -11.80
C ASP A 358 25.00 5.20 -10.78
N TRP A 359 24.73 4.81 -9.55
CA TRP A 359 24.34 5.66 -8.44
C TRP A 359 25.36 6.76 -8.14
N SER A 360 26.62 6.58 -8.56
CA SER A 360 27.67 7.58 -8.39
C SER A 360 27.49 8.82 -9.30
N THR A 361 26.70 8.67 -10.36
CA THR A 361 26.47 9.75 -11.36
C THR A 361 25.25 10.61 -11.01
N PHE A 362 24.47 10.24 -10.01
CA PHE A 362 23.28 10.97 -9.62
C PHE A 362 23.59 12.02 -8.54
N PRO A 363 22.93 13.17 -8.58
CA PRO A 363 23.05 14.15 -7.53
C PRO A 363 22.54 13.55 -6.20
N HIS A 364 23.06 14.01 -5.09
CA HIS A 364 22.93 13.48 -3.74
C HIS A 364 21.52 13.47 -3.12
N TYR A 365 20.45 13.35 -3.92
CA TYR A 365 19.06 13.34 -3.44
C TYR A 365 18.48 11.93 -3.44
N SER A 366 19.18 11.00 -2.79
CA SER A 366 18.75 9.59 -2.68
C SER A 366 17.89 9.31 -1.46
N THR A 367 17.65 10.30 -0.60
CA THR A 367 16.79 10.18 0.57
C THR A 367 15.89 11.40 0.74
N VAL A 368 14.77 11.22 1.42
CA VAL A 368 13.90 12.35 1.83
C VAL A 368 14.67 13.37 2.68
N ARG A 369 15.73 12.95 3.38
CA ARG A 369 16.64 13.82 4.11
C ARG A 369 17.38 14.78 3.21
N ASP A 370 17.77 14.33 2.03
CA ASP A 370 18.51 15.14 1.07
C ASP A 370 17.64 16.24 0.45
N VAL A 371 16.32 16.00 0.33
CA VAL A 371 15.36 17.07 -0.02
C VAL A 371 15.42 18.23 0.98
N MET A 372 15.66 17.93 2.26
CA MET A 372 15.77 18.92 3.31
C MET A 372 17.13 19.63 3.35
N ALA A 373 18.15 19.05 2.74
CA ALA A 373 19.48 19.67 2.67
C ALA A 373 19.54 20.80 1.63
N ASP A 374 18.66 20.79 0.63
CA ASP A 374 18.56 21.83 -0.41
C ASP A 374 17.11 22.33 -0.56
N PRO A 375 16.58 23.01 0.47
CA PRO A 375 15.17 23.42 0.48
C PRO A 375 14.83 24.41 -0.64
N GLU A 376 15.77 25.26 -1.05
CA GLU A 376 15.57 26.27 -2.10
C GLU A 376 15.22 25.60 -3.45
N ARG A 377 15.93 24.52 -3.80
CA ARG A 377 15.68 23.75 -5.02
C ARG A 377 14.23 23.19 -5.09
N PHE A 378 13.67 22.87 -3.94
CA PHE A 378 12.30 22.33 -3.84
C PHE A 378 11.26 23.42 -3.57
N GLY A 379 11.64 24.71 -3.61
CA GLY A 379 10.73 25.81 -3.34
C GLY A 379 10.21 25.84 -1.90
N LEU A 380 10.97 25.29 -0.96
CA LEU A 380 10.56 25.18 0.44
C LEU A 380 10.94 26.46 1.20
N PRO A 381 10.10 26.91 2.14
CA PRO A 381 10.43 28.05 2.99
C PRO A 381 11.61 27.71 3.91
N GLU A 382 12.42 28.71 4.23
CA GLU A 382 13.45 28.58 5.26
C GLU A 382 12.83 28.11 6.58
N ARG A 383 13.53 27.26 7.32
CA ARG A 383 13.11 26.91 8.68
C ARG A 383 13.18 28.15 9.54
N LYS A 384 12.04 28.64 10.01
CA LYS A 384 12.05 29.56 11.15
C LYS A 384 12.65 28.80 12.34
N GLN A 385 13.80 29.23 12.82
CA GLN A 385 14.47 28.70 14.01
C GLN A 385 13.60 28.83 15.24
#